data_e59686a08941125c038c7ab52c71c9a8
#
_entry.id   e59686a08941125c038c7ab52c71c9a8
#
_cell.length_a   1.000
_cell.length_b   1.000
_cell.length_c   1.000
_cell.angle_alpha   90.00
_cell.angle_beta   90.00
_cell.angle_gamma   90.00
#
_symmetry.space_group_name_H-M   'P 1'
#
loop_
_entity.id
_entity.type
_entity.pdbx_description
1 polymer ?
#
loop_
_entity_poly.entity_id
_entity_poly.type
_entity_poly.pdbx_seq_one_letter_code
_entity_poly.pdbx_strand_id
1 'polypeptide(L)'
;MNPLLYHEEQGKSGSPSVICLHGLLGSSRNWRGVARSLAQNYRIFTLDLRNHGQSFHSDDTGVDAMVDDILQWMNHHKIHRSHLCGHSLGGKVVMKMACMHPDRVQSLIVGDIAPRDYPEGHHIPMLDALLSLDLEAIKNRKEADSLLMDLVPHWAFRQFLLTNLDFVEGQACWIPNLKVLRESMALLSQNPLQASDHFAGPSLFVRGGNSGYVRSEHFDDIYRFFPKSYIETMDGVGHDVHVENRALFVNIIQSFLA
;
A
#
# COMPACT_ATOMS: atom_id res chain seq x y z
N MET A 1 -7.44 21.63 -9.03
CA MET A 1 -7.00 20.24 -9.27
C MET A 1 -5.88 19.96 -8.30
N ASN A 2 -5.96 18.83 -7.60
CA ASN A 2 -4.83 18.40 -6.77
C ASN A 2 -3.60 18.11 -7.65
N PRO A 3 -2.38 18.23 -7.11
CA PRO A 3 -1.18 17.75 -7.81
C PRO A 3 -1.34 16.25 -8.14
N LEU A 4 -0.66 15.79 -9.17
CA LEU A 4 -0.64 14.37 -9.51
C LEU A 4 0.20 13.59 -8.50
N LEU A 5 -0.18 12.33 -8.26
CA LEU A 5 0.63 11.42 -7.48
C LEU A 5 1.99 11.19 -8.15
N TYR A 6 3.05 11.14 -7.32
CA TYR A 6 4.36 10.69 -7.76
C TYR A 6 4.31 9.20 -8.15
N HIS A 7 5.08 8.82 -9.15
CA HIS A 7 5.20 7.42 -9.55
C HIS A 7 6.59 7.09 -10.09
N GLU A 8 6.92 5.81 -10.02
CA GLU A 8 8.02 5.21 -10.78
C GLU A 8 7.42 4.28 -11.85
N GLU A 9 8.07 4.21 -13.01
CA GLU A 9 7.63 3.38 -14.14
C GLU A 9 8.70 2.37 -14.51
N GLN A 10 8.30 1.13 -14.80
CA GLN A 10 9.15 0.08 -15.35
C GLN A 10 8.39 -0.73 -16.41
N GLY A 11 9.11 -1.27 -17.39
CA GLY A 11 8.54 -2.03 -18.48
C GLY A 11 8.37 -1.23 -19.77
N LYS A 12 7.79 -1.87 -20.79
CA LYS A 12 7.69 -1.29 -22.13
C LYS A 12 6.35 -0.57 -22.33
N SER A 13 6.38 0.59 -22.97
CA SER A 13 5.17 1.25 -23.46
C SER A 13 4.40 0.29 -24.40
N GLY A 14 3.07 0.25 -24.24
CA GLY A 14 2.19 -0.62 -25.01
C GLY A 14 1.93 -2.00 -24.39
N SER A 15 2.70 -2.43 -23.38
CA SER A 15 2.37 -3.62 -22.59
C SER A 15 1.16 -3.35 -21.67
N PRO A 16 0.41 -4.41 -21.27
CA PRO A 16 -0.65 -4.27 -20.28
C PRO A 16 -0.14 -3.59 -19.00
N SER A 17 -0.91 -2.66 -18.45
CA SER A 17 -0.49 -1.88 -17.29
C SER A 17 -0.86 -2.55 -15.97
N VAL A 18 0.03 -2.44 -14.99
CA VAL A 18 -0.21 -2.79 -13.59
C VAL A 18 0.11 -1.57 -12.73
N ILE A 19 -0.82 -1.13 -11.91
CA ILE A 19 -0.64 -0.05 -10.93
C ILE A 19 -0.47 -0.68 -9.56
N CYS A 20 0.64 -0.38 -8.87
CA CYS A 20 0.97 -0.90 -7.56
C CYS A 20 0.89 0.21 -6.50
N LEU A 21 0.19 -0.07 -5.38
CA LEU A 21 -0.01 0.84 -4.25
C LEU A 21 0.54 0.22 -2.97
N HIS A 22 1.34 1.00 -2.24
CA HIS A 22 1.99 0.59 -1.00
C HIS A 22 1.06 0.67 0.22
N GLY A 23 1.49 0.09 1.35
CA GLY A 23 0.85 0.19 2.66
C GLY A 23 1.18 1.49 3.40
N LEU A 24 0.64 1.62 4.61
CA LEU A 24 0.92 2.76 5.50
C LEU A 24 2.42 2.92 5.70
N LEU A 25 2.90 4.17 5.63
CA LEU A 25 4.33 4.56 5.68
C LEU A 25 5.22 3.89 4.61
N GLY A 26 4.63 3.26 3.60
CA GLY A 26 5.34 2.78 2.43
C GLY A 26 5.55 3.87 1.36
N SER A 27 6.11 3.45 0.24
CA SER A 27 6.28 4.26 -0.97
C SER A 27 6.41 3.36 -2.20
N SER A 28 6.45 3.95 -3.39
CA SER A 28 6.76 3.30 -4.67
C SER A 28 8.01 2.41 -4.59
N ARG A 29 8.99 2.80 -3.76
CA ARG A 29 10.24 2.06 -3.56
C ARG A 29 10.03 0.63 -3.06
N ASN A 30 8.97 0.37 -2.28
CA ASN A 30 8.67 -0.98 -1.76
C ASN A 30 8.36 -1.97 -2.89
N TRP A 31 7.87 -1.47 -4.00
CA TRP A 31 7.50 -2.28 -5.17
C TRP A 31 8.61 -2.49 -6.19
N ARG A 32 9.76 -1.77 -6.10
CA ARG A 32 10.82 -1.81 -7.11
C ARG A 32 11.27 -3.22 -7.49
N GLY A 33 11.36 -4.12 -6.51
CA GLY A 33 11.78 -5.50 -6.74
C GLY A 33 10.74 -6.31 -7.52
N VAL A 34 9.46 -6.18 -7.17
CA VAL A 34 8.33 -6.81 -7.87
C VAL A 34 8.19 -6.21 -9.26
N ALA A 35 8.22 -4.89 -9.39
CA ALA A 35 8.12 -4.18 -10.66
C ALA A 35 9.19 -4.64 -11.65
N ARG A 36 10.46 -4.76 -11.22
CA ARG A 36 11.55 -5.26 -12.07
C ARG A 36 11.28 -6.67 -12.60
N SER A 37 10.71 -7.54 -11.77
CA SER A 37 10.42 -8.92 -12.18
C SER A 37 9.25 -8.99 -13.17
N LEU A 38 8.24 -8.11 -13.04
CA LEU A 38 7.06 -8.09 -13.91
C LEU A 38 7.27 -7.27 -15.20
N ALA A 39 8.29 -6.41 -15.24
CA ALA A 39 8.54 -5.45 -16.32
C ALA A 39 8.83 -6.08 -17.70
N GLN A 40 9.10 -7.39 -17.76
CA GLN A 40 9.28 -8.11 -19.02
C GLN A 40 7.97 -8.18 -19.83
N ASN A 41 6.84 -8.37 -19.14
CA ASN A 41 5.53 -8.63 -19.76
C ASN A 41 4.54 -7.49 -19.54
N TYR A 42 4.76 -6.64 -18.53
CA TYR A 42 3.83 -5.58 -18.11
C TYR A 42 4.51 -4.22 -18.04
N ARG A 43 3.73 -3.17 -18.19
CA ARG A 43 4.11 -1.80 -17.87
C ARG A 43 3.67 -1.51 -16.43
N ILE A 44 4.62 -1.40 -15.53
CA ILE A 44 4.38 -1.31 -14.08
C ILE A 44 4.51 0.14 -13.64
N PHE A 45 3.50 0.64 -12.97
CA PHE A 45 3.51 1.93 -12.29
C PHE A 45 3.41 1.70 -10.78
N THR A 46 4.35 2.21 -10.03
CA THR A 46 4.33 2.18 -8.57
C THR A 46 4.10 3.59 -8.07
N LEU A 47 2.97 3.84 -7.41
CA LEU A 47 2.55 5.17 -7.01
C LEU A 47 2.81 5.40 -5.53
N ASP A 48 3.21 6.63 -5.18
CA ASP A 48 3.16 7.12 -3.80
C ASP A 48 1.75 7.67 -3.53
N LEU A 49 1.07 7.14 -2.52
CA LEU A 49 -0.24 7.65 -2.09
C LEU A 49 -0.09 9.06 -1.49
N ARG A 50 -1.18 9.86 -1.47
CA ARG A 50 -1.19 11.14 -0.75
C ARG A 50 -0.64 10.97 0.66
N ASN A 51 0.04 11.97 1.20
CA ASN A 51 0.71 11.97 2.49
C ASN A 51 1.89 10.99 2.63
N HIS A 52 2.34 10.35 1.55
CA HIS A 52 3.44 9.40 1.53
C HIS A 52 4.44 9.72 0.42
N GLY A 53 5.69 9.26 0.62
CA GLY A 53 6.75 9.35 -0.39
C GLY A 53 6.93 10.75 -0.95
N GLN A 54 6.98 10.87 -2.26
CA GLN A 54 7.15 12.14 -2.97
C GLN A 54 5.81 12.74 -3.45
N SER A 55 4.68 12.13 -3.08
CA SER A 55 3.36 12.69 -3.37
C SER A 55 3.02 13.86 -2.44
N PHE A 56 2.04 14.63 -2.82
CA PHE A 56 1.59 15.81 -2.07
C PHE A 56 0.97 15.44 -0.72
N HIS A 57 1.01 16.39 0.22
CA HIS A 57 0.32 16.30 1.50
C HIS A 57 -1.09 16.90 1.42
N SER A 58 -2.03 16.32 2.18
CA SER A 58 -3.43 16.75 2.25
C SER A 58 -4.02 16.38 3.61
N ASP A 59 -4.91 17.21 4.14
CA ASP A 59 -5.66 16.91 5.36
C ASP A 59 -6.75 15.85 5.11
N ASP A 60 -7.22 15.72 3.87
CA ASP A 60 -8.12 14.63 3.47
C ASP A 60 -7.32 13.35 3.22
N THR A 61 -7.56 12.33 4.05
CA THR A 61 -6.88 11.03 4.00
C THR A 61 -7.81 9.87 3.68
N GLY A 62 -9.08 10.17 3.37
CA GLY A 62 -10.08 9.14 3.09
C GLY A 62 -9.70 8.23 1.92
N VAL A 63 -10.10 6.96 1.99
CA VAL A 63 -9.85 6.01 0.89
C VAL A 63 -10.50 6.48 -0.41
N ASP A 64 -11.68 7.10 -0.34
CA ASP A 64 -12.37 7.66 -1.50
C ASP A 64 -11.52 8.75 -2.18
N ALA A 65 -10.93 9.65 -1.40
CA ALA A 65 -10.03 10.68 -1.92
C ALA A 65 -8.75 10.10 -2.55
N MET A 66 -8.22 8.98 -2.00
CA MET A 66 -7.10 8.26 -2.61
C MET A 66 -7.51 7.60 -3.95
N VAL A 67 -8.75 7.09 -4.06
CA VAL A 67 -9.30 6.58 -5.33
C VAL A 67 -9.39 7.69 -6.36
N ASP A 68 -9.88 8.87 -5.99
CA ASP A 68 -9.97 10.04 -6.88
C ASP A 68 -8.59 10.46 -7.41
N ASP A 69 -7.55 10.44 -6.56
CA ASP A 69 -6.18 10.72 -7.00
C ASP A 69 -5.69 9.73 -8.05
N ILE A 70 -5.96 8.42 -7.85
CA ILE A 70 -5.56 7.40 -8.81
C ILE A 70 -6.30 7.57 -10.13
N LEU A 71 -7.60 7.87 -10.10
CA LEU A 71 -8.38 8.15 -11.31
C LEU A 71 -7.85 9.38 -12.04
N GLN A 72 -7.54 10.46 -11.32
CA GLN A 72 -6.94 11.66 -11.90
C GLN A 72 -5.59 11.33 -12.55
N TRP A 73 -4.75 10.54 -11.86
CA TRP A 73 -3.45 10.09 -12.37
C TRP A 73 -3.62 9.22 -13.61
N MET A 74 -4.53 8.24 -13.60
CA MET A 74 -4.82 7.37 -14.76
C MET A 74 -5.31 8.20 -15.97
N ASN A 75 -6.19 9.17 -15.74
CA ASN A 75 -6.71 10.02 -16.80
C ASN A 75 -5.60 10.88 -17.43
N HIS A 76 -4.71 11.46 -16.61
CA HIS A 76 -3.56 12.23 -17.08
C HIS A 76 -2.63 11.37 -17.96
N HIS A 77 -2.36 10.13 -17.55
CA HIS A 77 -1.50 9.19 -18.26
C HIS A 77 -2.21 8.42 -19.38
N LYS A 78 -3.50 8.73 -19.66
CA LYS A 78 -4.34 8.10 -20.68
C LYS A 78 -4.44 6.58 -20.51
N ILE A 79 -4.43 6.12 -19.27
CA ILE A 79 -4.64 4.72 -18.89
C ILE A 79 -6.12 4.52 -18.64
N HIS A 80 -6.83 3.93 -19.59
CA HIS A 80 -8.27 3.72 -19.46
C HIS A 80 -8.61 2.58 -18.51
N ARG A 81 -7.81 1.52 -18.51
CA ARG A 81 -8.01 0.32 -17.70
C ARG A 81 -6.66 -0.30 -17.32
N SER A 82 -6.54 -0.83 -16.11
CA SER A 82 -5.30 -1.42 -15.60
C SER A 82 -5.56 -2.57 -14.64
N HIS A 83 -4.61 -3.48 -14.50
CA HIS A 83 -4.53 -4.35 -13.33
C HIS A 83 -4.15 -3.49 -12.12
N LEU A 84 -4.81 -3.71 -10.98
CA LEU A 84 -4.51 -2.99 -9.73
C LEU A 84 -3.92 -3.97 -8.72
N CYS A 85 -2.82 -3.59 -8.10
CA CYS A 85 -2.16 -4.35 -7.05
C CYS A 85 -1.96 -3.43 -5.83
N GLY A 86 -2.50 -3.80 -4.67
CA GLY A 86 -2.36 -2.99 -3.46
C GLY A 86 -2.01 -3.84 -2.25
N HIS A 87 -1.10 -3.35 -1.42
CA HIS A 87 -0.73 -3.96 -0.15
C HIS A 87 -1.32 -3.15 1.01
N SER A 88 -1.94 -3.82 2.00
CA SER A 88 -2.43 -3.20 3.24
C SER A 88 -3.32 -1.98 2.95
N LEU A 89 -2.93 -0.74 3.32
CA LEU A 89 -3.66 0.49 2.97
C LEU A 89 -3.91 0.59 1.46
N GLY A 90 -2.89 0.35 0.63
CA GLY A 90 -3.04 0.31 -0.82
C GLY A 90 -4.02 -0.76 -1.28
N GLY A 91 -4.13 -1.88 -0.55
CA GLY A 91 -5.13 -2.93 -0.76
C GLY A 91 -6.56 -2.41 -0.52
N LYS A 92 -6.77 -1.62 0.53
CA LYS A 92 -8.08 -0.95 0.77
C LYS A 92 -8.45 -0.02 -0.38
N VAL A 93 -7.50 0.74 -0.88
CA VAL A 93 -7.72 1.70 -1.98
C VAL A 93 -8.08 0.96 -3.27
N VAL A 94 -7.34 -0.10 -3.66
CA VAL A 94 -7.65 -0.84 -4.89
C VAL A 94 -8.97 -1.62 -4.78
N MET A 95 -9.33 -2.14 -3.60
CA MET A 95 -10.65 -2.75 -3.37
C MET A 95 -11.77 -1.74 -3.59
N LYS A 96 -11.66 -0.56 -2.98
CA LYS A 96 -12.67 0.51 -3.15
C LYS A 96 -12.77 0.96 -4.60
N MET A 97 -11.64 1.19 -5.26
CA MET A 97 -11.61 1.56 -6.67
C MET A 97 -12.26 0.51 -7.57
N ALA A 98 -12.03 -0.79 -7.31
CA ALA A 98 -12.63 -1.86 -8.10
C ALA A 98 -14.17 -1.89 -7.98
N CYS A 99 -14.70 -1.61 -6.79
CA CYS A 99 -16.15 -1.54 -6.57
C CYS A 99 -16.78 -0.27 -7.18
N MET A 100 -16.13 0.88 -7.04
CA MET A 100 -16.66 2.16 -7.54
C MET A 100 -16.51 2.34 -9.05
N HIS A 101 -15.41 1.83 -9.62
CA HIS A 101 -15.01 2.03 -11.03
C HIS A 101 -14.60 0.72 -11.70
N PRO A 102 -15.49 -0.30 -11.76
CA PRO A 102 -15.16 -1.63 -12.26
C PRO A 102 -14.72 -1.64 -13.73
N ASP A 103 -15.15 -0.68 -14.53
CA ASP A 103 -14.73 -0.47 -15.91
C ASP A 103 -13.26 -0.04 -16.04
N ARG A 104 -12.67 0.53 -14.99
CA ARG A 104 -11.27 0.97 -14.94
C ARG A 104 -10.32 -0.14 -14.48
N VAL A 105 -10.85 -1.27 -13.98
CA VAL A 105 -10.07 -2.34 -13.35
C VAL A 105 -10.10 -3.62 -14.18
N GLN A 106 -8.94 -4.03 -14.68
CA GLN A 106 -8.75 -5.26 -15.47
C GLN A 106 -8.84 -6.51 -14.58
N SER A 107 -8.06 -6.50 -13.50
CA SER A 107 -8.11 -7.47 -12.41
C SER A 107 -7.59 -6.81 -11.12
N LEU A 108 -7.89 -7.41 -9.99
CA LEU A 108 -7.56 -6.92 -8.66
C LEU A 108 -6.59 -7.88 -7.96
N ILE A 109 -5.53 -7.34 -7.38
CA ILE A 109 -4.56 -8.08 -6.56
C ILE A 109 -4.45 -7.36 -5.22
N VAL A 110 -4.72 -8.06 -4.13
CA VAL A 110 -4.73 -7.52 -2.77
C VAL A 110 -3.74 -8.30 -1.90
N GLY A 111 -2.72 -7.61 -1.39
CA GLY A 111 -1.72 -8.17 -0.47
C GLY A 111 -2.10 -7.93 0.98
N ASP A 112 -2.38 -8.99 1.67
CA ASP A 112 -2.57 -9.18 3.11
C ASP A 112 -3.46 -8.16 3.83
N ILE A 113 -4.62 -7.88 3.23
CA ILE A 113 -5.70 -7.10 3.84
C ILE A 113 -7.05 -7.64 3.37
N ALA A 114 -8.07 -7.60 4.23
CA ALA A 114 -9.44 -8.01 3.93
C ALA A 114 -10.42 -6.82 4.03
N PRO A 115 -11.59 -6.87 3.39
CA PRO A 115 -12.61 -5.81 3.45
C PRO A 115 -13.37 -5.82 4.78
N ARG A 116 -12.71 -5.39 5.86
CA ARG A 116 -13.23 -5.37 7.24
C ARG A 116 -12.65 -4.20 8.03
N ASP A 117 -13.21 -3.95 9.21
CA ASP A 117 -12.63 -3.05 10.18
C ASP A 117 -11.41 -3.69 10.86
N TYR A 118 -10.42 -2.87 11.17
CA TYR A 118 -9.22 -3.22 11.93
C TYR A 118 -9.14 -2.39 13.20
N PRO A 119 -8.45 -2.85 14.26
CA PRO A 119 -8.32 -2.08 15.49
C PRO A 119 -7.63 -0.73 15.22
N GLU A 120 -8.30 0.36 15.55
CA GLU A 120 -7.81 1.74 15.34
C GLU A 120 -6.46 1.98 16.03
N GLY A 121 -6.28 1.42 17.23
CA GLY A 121 -5.07 1.60 18.04
C GLY A 121 -3.84 0.86 17.54
N HIS A 122 -3.95 0.00 16.52
CA HIS A 122 -2.85 -0.89 16.14
C HIS A 122 -1.58 -0.14 15.69
N HIS A 123 -1.73 0.94 14.92
CA HIS A 123 -0.61 1.71 14.39
C HIS A 123 -0.30 2.99 15.18
N ILE A 124 -1.16 3.39 16.13
CA ILE A 124 -0.98 4.62 16.89
C ILE A 124 0.32 4.65 17.69
N PRO A 125 0.71 3.60 18.45
CA PRO A 125 1.96 3.61 19.21
C PRO A 125 3.20 3.82 18.33
N MET A 126 3.20 3.23 17.13
CA MET A 126 4.28 3.40 16.17
C MET A 126 4.34 4.86 15.65
N LEU A 127 3.19 5.43 15.27
CA LEU A 127 3.14 6.82 14.78
C LEU A 127 3.51 7.81 15.90
N ASP A 128 3.06 7.58 17.13
CA ASP A 128 3.43 8.39 18.28
C ASP A 128 4.93 8.30 18.56
N ALA A 129 5.55 7.11 18.42
CA ALA A 129 6.99 6.95 18.56
C ALA A 129 7.78 7.78 17.53
N LEU A 130 7.34 7.78 16.25
CA LEU A 130 7.99 8.60 15.21
C LEU A 130 7.81 10.10 15.49
N LEU A 131 6.62 10.52 15.91
CA LEU A 131 6.31 11.92 16.22
C LEU A 131 6.99 12.44 17.48
N SER A 132 7.40 11.55 18.39
CA SER A 132 8.10 11.93 19.63
C SER A 132 9.57 12.29 19.42
N LEU A 133 10.15 12.00 18.25
CA LEU A 133 11.54 12.31 17.97
C LEU A 133 11.76 13.82 17.82
N ASP A 134 12.76 14.34 18.56
CA ASP A 134 13.29 15.68 18.36
C ASP A 134 14.15 15.72 17.09
N LEU A 135 13.54 16.12 15.96
CA LEU A 135 14.21 16.14 14.66
C LEU A 135 15.35 17.18 14.59
N GLU A 136 15.35 18.23 15.42
CA GLU A 136 16.42 19.23 15.44
C GLU A 136 17.70 18.64 16.04
N ALA A 137 17.58 17.69 16.96
CA ALA A 137 18.70 17.02 17.59
C ALA A 137 19.30 15.89 16.72
N ILE A 138 18.58 15.39 15.71
CA ILE A 138 18.98 14.24 14.90
C ILE A 138 19.83 14.68 13.71
N LYS A 139 21.08 14.19 13.65
CA LYS A 139 22.03 14.50 12.57
C LYS A 139 22.15 13.41 11.51
N ASN A 140 21.73 12.19 11.82
CA ASN A 140 21.82 11.05 10.90
C ASN A 140 20.84 9.94 11.31
N ARG A 141 20.58 8.99 10.37
CA ARG A 141 19.65 7.87 10.61
C ARG A 141 20.07 6.95 11.76
N LYS A 142 21.36 6.85 12.07
CA LYS A 142 21.84 6.00 13.17
C LYS A 142 21.44 6.56 14.53
N GLU A 143 21.45 7.88 14.69
CA GLU A 143 20.96 8.53 15.90
C GLU A 143 19.45 8.32 16.05
N ALA A 144 18.67 8.50 14.99
CA ALA A 144 17.23 8.21 14.99
C ALA A 144 16.94 6.74 15.31
N ASP A 145 17.72 5.79 14.77
CA ASP A 145 17.60 4.36 15.08
C ASP A 145 17.82 4.08 16.56
N SER A 146 18.83 4.70 17.15
CA SER A 146 19.13 4.54 18.59
C SER A 146 17.98 5.09 19.47
N LEU A 147 17.40 6.22 19.11
CA LEU A 147 16.28 6.82 19.86
C LEU A 147 14.98 6.01 19.75
N LEU A 148 14.78 5.33 18.63
CA LEU A 148 13.59 4.48 18.41
C LEU A 148 13.74 3.06 18.96
N MET A 149 14.92 2.64 19.42
CA MET A 149 15.20 1.24 19.75
C MET A 149 14.25 0.67 20.81
N ASP A 150 13.97 1.42 21.85
CA ASP A 150 13.08 1.00 22.94
C ASP A 150 11.59 1.14 22.59
N LEU A 151 11.24 2.06 21.69
CA LEU A 151 9.85 2.32 21.25
C LEU A 151 9.43 1.38 20.14
N VAL A 152 10.36 0.97 19.26
CA VAL A 152 10.17 0.06 18.14
C VAL A 152 11.27 -1.02 18.20
N PRO A 153 11.16 -2.04 19.05
CA PRO A 153 12.24 -3.01 19.29
C PRO A 153 12.61 -3.85 18.05
N HIS A 154 11.63 -4.16 17.19
CA HIS A 154 11.87 -5.00 16.02
C HIS A 154 12.74 -4.28 14.98
N TRP A 155 14.01 -4.68 14.85
CA TRP A 155 15.00 -3.99 14.04
C TRP A 155 14.60 -3.78 12.58
N ALA A 156 14.16 -4.83 11.88
CA ALA A 156 13.82 -4.72 10.46
C ALA A 156 12.65 -3.75 10.21
N PHE A 157 11.64 -3.77 11.09
CA PHE A 157 10.51 -2.85 11.02
C PHE A 157 10.96 -1.41 11.31
N ARG A 158 11.83 -1.20 12.31
CA ARG A 158 12.41 0.12 12.62
C ARG A 158 13.23 0.66 11.43
N GLN A 159 14.02 -0.19 10.75
CA GLN A 159 14.74 0.21 9.54
C GLN A 159 13.77 0.61 8.41
N PHE A 160 12.68 -0.13 8.22
CA PHE A 160 11.61 0.26 7.28
C PHE A 160 11.05 1.66 7.63
N LEU A 161 10.71 1.93 8.86
CA LEU A 161 10.20 3.24 9.30
C LEU A 161 11.21 4.36 9.01
N LEU A 162 12.49 4.12 9.26
CA LEU A 162 13.56 5.09 9.04
C LEU A 162 13.86 5.36 7.54
N THR A 163 13.32 4.57 6.62
CA THR A 163 13.35 4.94 5.19
C THR A 163 12.56 6.22 4.89
N ASN A 164 11.65 6.59 5.80
CA ASN A 164 10.83 7.80 5.74
C ASN A 164 11.49 9.04 6.35
N LEU A 165 12.67 8.91 6.97
CA LEU A 165 13.44 10.04 7.46
C LEU A 165 14.34 10.57 6.35
N ASP A 166 14.27 11.86 6.07
CA ASP A 166 15.15 12.53 5.11
C ASP A 166 15.90 13.68 5.80
N PHE A 167 16.87 14.25 5.09
CA PHE A 167 17.68 15.37 5.57
C PHE A 167 17.72 16.45 4.50
N VAL A 168 17.03 17.56 4.76
CA VAL A 168 17.00 18.74 3.89
C VAL A 168 17.88 19.82 4.52
N GLU A 169 18.90 20.27 3.80
CA GLU A 169 19.88 21.25 4.30
C GLU A 169 20.51 20.87 5.65
N GLY A 170 20.63 19.56 5.92
CA GLY A 170 21.18 19.01 7.16
C GLY A 170 20.18 18.89 8.31
N GLN A 171 18.94 19.28 8.12
CA GLN A 171 17.87 19.10 9.10
C GLN A 171 17.06 17.83 8.80
N ALA A 172 16.84 17.00 9.83
CA ALA A 172 16.00 15.82 9.71
C ALA A 172 14.53 16.23 9.51
N CYS A 173 13.85 15.52 8.60
CA CYS A 173 12.42 15.70 8.38
C CYS A 173 11.76 14.37 8.02
N TRP A 174 10.49 14.21 8.40
CA TRP A 174 9.69 13.09 7.94
C TRP A 174 9.13 13.36 6.54
N ILE A 175 9.33 12.42 5.62
CA ILE A 175 8.75 12.47 4.27
C ILE A 175 7.21 12.38 4.34
N PRO A 176 6.61 11.38 5.03
CA PRO A 176 5.16 11.30 5.15
C PRO A 176 4.61 12.35 6.13
N ASN A 177 3.36 12.74 5.92
CA ASN A 177 2.62 13.61 6.82
C ASN A 177 2.14 12.83 8.07
N LEU A 178 3.09 12.51 8.96
CA LEU A 178 2.83 11.64 10.12
C LEU A 178 1.69 12.15 11.00
N LYS A 179 1.59 13.48 11.20
CA LYS A 179 0.55 14.07 12.04
C LYS A 179 -0.84 13.78 11.49
N VAL A 180 -1.06 14.08 10.21
CA VAL A 180 -2.34 13.84 9.55
C VAL A 180 -2.66 12.35 9.47
N LEU A 181 -1.67 11.50 9.15
CA LEU A 181 -1.86 10.05 9.14
C LEU A 181 -2.24 9.52 10.52
N ARG A 182 -1.60 10.00 11.58
CA ARG A 182 -1.92 9.62 12.97
C ARG A 182 -3.34 10.03 13.36
N GLU A 183 -3.76 11.26 13.05
CA GLU A 183 -5.10 11.79 13.33
C GLU A 183 -6.19 11.04 12.52
N SER A 184 -5.83 10.46 11.38
CA SER A 184 -6.74 9.75 10.49
C SER A 184 -6.83 8.25 10.75
N MET A 185 -6.13 7.70 11.74
CA MET A 185 -6.08 6.23 11.95
C MET A 185 -7.45 5.60 12.18
N ALA A 186 -8.38 6.30 12.88
CA ALA A 186 -9.75 5.84 13.05
C ALA A 186 -10.44 5.60 11.69
N LEU A 187 -10.29 6.54 10.76
CA LEU A 187 -10.86 6.44 9.40
C LEU A 187 -10.16 5.36 8.57
N LEU A 188 -8.82 5.36 8.55
CA LEU A 188 -8.02 4.42 7.75
C LEU A 188 -8.15 2.97 8.23
N SER A 189 -8.55 2.75 9.48
CA SER A 189 -8.77 1.42 10.04
C SER A 189 -10.12 0.82 9.64
N GLN A 190 -11.10 1.61 9.22
CA GLN A 190 -12.41 1.13 8.81
C GLN A 190 -12.40 0.32 7.53
N ASN A 191 -13.42 -0.52 7.35
CA ASN A 191 -13.72 -1.16 6.08
C ASN A 191 -14.02 -0.08 5.03
N PRO A 192 -13.30 -0.05 3.90
CA PRO A 192 -13.57 0.95 2.86
C PRO A 192 -14.85 0.67 2.07
N LEU A 193 -15.45 -0.52 2.22
CA LEU A 193 -16.58 -0.98 1.42
C LEU A 193 -17.89 -0.90 2.20
N GLN A 194 -18.94 -0.55 1.48
CA GLN A 194 -20.31 -0.61 1.97
C GLN A 194 -20.95 -1.97 1.65
N ALA A 195 -22.04 -2.32 2.33
CA ALA A 195 -22.70 -3.61 2.17
C ALA A 195 -23.18 -3.91 0.73
N SER A 196 -23.45 -2.87 -0.06
CA SER A 196 -23.87 -2.96 -1.47
C SER A 196 -22.70 -3.04 -2.46
N ASP A 197 -21.47 -2.76 -2.01
CA ASP A 197 -20.30 -2.76 -2.89
C ASP A 197 -19.98 -4.18 -3.33
N HIS A 198 -19.60 -4.36 -4.59
CA HIS A 198 -19.07 -5.62 -5.09
C HIS A 198 -18.27 -5.40 -6.38
N PHE A 199 -17.32 -6.29 -6.64
CA PHE A 199 -16.58 -6.34 -7.89
C PHE A 199 -16.59 -7.76 -8.47
N ALA A 200 -17.23 -7.94 -9.61
CA ALA A 200 -17.38 -9.24 -10.28
C ALA A 200 -16.21 -9.59 -11.23
N GLY A 201 -15.17 -8.78 -11.27
CA GLY A 201 -13.95 -9.05 -12.04
C GLY A 201 -13.02 -10.06 -11.37
N PRO A 202 -12.00 -10.56 -12.10
CA PRO A 202 -10.99 -11.45 -11.53
C PRO A 202 -10.26 -10.78 -10.35
N SER A 203 -10.15 -11.48 -9.23
CA SER A 203 -9.52 -10.96 -8.01
C SER A 203 -8.61 -12.01 -7.37
N LEU A 204 -7.46 -11.57 -6.88
CA LEU A 204 -6.50 -12.39 -6.15
C LEU A 204 -6.20 -11.74 -4.81
N PHE A 205 -6.38 -12.50 -3.73
CA PHE A 205 -5.97 -12.11 -2.39
C PHE A 205 -4.78 -12.97 -1.97
N VAL A 206 -3.64 -12.34 -1.72
CA VAL A 206 -2.42 -13.02 -1.27
C VAL A 206 -2.22 -12.70 0.20
N ARG A 207 -2.34 -13.71 1.07
CA ARG A 207 -2.17 -13.55 2.52
C ARG A 207 -0.86 -14.13 3.01
N GLY A 208 -0.29 -13.53 4.07
CA GLY A 208 0.78 -14.13 4.83
C GLY A 208 0.26 -15.23 5.77
N GLY A 209 0.88 -16.42 5.74
CA GLY A 209 0.49 -17.53 6.62
C GLY A 209 0.71 -17.21 8.09
N ASN A 210 1.71 -16.40 8.44
CA ASN A 210 2.01 -15.93 9.79
C ASN A 210 1.36 -14.56 10.12
N SER A 211 0.59 -13.99 9.19
CA SER A 211 -0.07 -12.70 9.39
C SER A 211 -1.41 -12.85 10.12
N GLY A 212 -1.71 -11.88 11.01
CA GLY A 212 -3.01 -11.74 11.63
C GLY A 212 -4.03 -10.92 10.85
N TYR A 213 -3.62 -10.31 9.71
CA TYR A 213 -4.48 -9.40 8.95
C TYR A 213 -5.56 -10.13 8.16
N VAL A 214 -5.21 -11.22 7.49
CA VAL A 214 -6.17 -12.07 6.76
C VAL A 214 -6.11 -13.49 7.32
N ARG A 215 -7.18 -13.91 7.98
CA ARG A 215 -7.37 -15.26 8.52
C ARG A 215 -8.48 -15.97 7.75
N SER A 216 -8.59 -17.29 7.91
CA SER A 216 -9.66 -18.08 7.27
C SER A 216 -11.07 -17.57 7.59
N GLU A 217 -11.28 -17.06 8.80
CA GLU A 217 -12.55 -16.48 9.26
C GLU A 217 -12.98 -15.21 8.47
N HIS A 218 -12.05 -14.58 7.71
CA HIS A 218 -12.33 -13.42 6.88
C HIS A 218 -12.60 -13.76 5.41
N PHE A 219 -12.55 -15.03 5.02
CA PHE A 219 -12.70 -15.44 3.62
C PHE A 219 -14.13 -15.19 3.11
N ASP A 220 -15.14 -15.40 3.94
CA ASP A 220 -16.53 -15.14 3.58
C ASP A 220 -16.76 -13.65 3.26
N ASP A 221 -16.13 -12.74 4.00
CA ASP A 221 -16.18 -11.31 3.71
C ASP A 221 -15.52 -11.01 2.35
N ILE A 222 -14.38 -11.66 2.04
CA ILE A 222 -13.72 -11.51 0.74
C ILE A 222 -14.65 -11.99 -0.38
N TYR A 223 -15.19 -13.21 -0.30
CA TYR A 223 -16.07 -13.78 -1.33
C TYR A 223 -17.38 -12.99 -1.51
N ARG A 224 -17.89 -12.37 -0.43
CA ARG A 224 -19.07 -11.52 -0.48
C ARG A 224 -18.89 -10.32 -1.40
N PHE A 225 -17.76 -9.61 -1.30
CA PHE A 225 -17.48 -8.42 -2.09
C PHE A 225 -16.82 -8.76 -3.44
N PHE A 226 -16.06 -9.87 -3.50
CA PHE A 226 -15.27 -10.30 -4.65
C PHE A 226 -15.57 -11.77 -5.00
N PRO A 227 -16.75 -12.08 -5.60
CA PRO A 227 -17.20 -13.47 -5.79
C PRO A 227 -16.35 -14.29 -6.75
N LYS A 228 -15.48 -13.66 -7.55
CA LYS A 228 -14.50 -14.33 -8.43
C LYS A 228 -13.08 -14.22 -7.89
N SER A 229 -12.93 -14.22 -6.58
CA SER A 229 -11.60 -14.14 -5.96
C SER A 229 -10.99 -15.52 -5.76
N TYR A 230 -9.66 -15.55 -5.89
CA TYR A 230 -8.79 -16.61 -5.41
C TYR A 230 -8.06 -16.12 -4.17
N ILE A 231 -7.85 -16.99 -3.18
CA ILE A 231 -7.10 -16.65 -1.97
C ILE A 231 -5.89 -17.58 -1.91
N GLU A 232 -4.70 -16.98 -2.01
CA GLU A 232 -3.42 -17.68 -1.94
C GLU A 232 -2.73 -17.39 -0.61
N THR A 233 -2.23 -18.44 0.04
CA THR A 233 -1.51 -18.34 1.32
C THR A 233 -0.01 -18.51 1.08
N MET A 234 0.78 -17.58 1.53
CA MET A 234 2.24 -17.67 1.54
C MET A 234 2.70 -18.17 2.93
N ASP A 235 2.91 -19.48 3.06
CA ASP A 235 3.32 -20.10 4.32
C ASP A 235 4.65 -19.53 4.84
N GLY A 236 4.71 -19.30 6.16
CA GLY A 236 5.90 -18.75 6.82
C GLY A 236 6.13 -17.24 6.63
N VAL A 237 5.29 -16.57 5.84
CA VAL A 237 5.40 -15.14 5.52
C VAL A 237 4.46 -14.33 6.43
N GLY A 238 4.91 -13.17 6.88
CA GLY A 238 4.13 -12.21 7.67
C GLY A 238 3.30 -11.26 6.80
N HIS A 239 3.15 -10.01 7.27
CA HIS A 239 2.29 -9.01 6.63
C HIS A 239 2.85 -8.49 5.30
N ASP A 240 4.17 -8.36 5.20
CA ASP A 240 4.83 -7.76 4.02
C ASP A 240 5.09 -8.79 2.91
N VAL A 241 4.01 -9.44 2.43
CA VAL A 241 4.05 -10.57 1.48
C VAL A 241 4.91 -10.31 0.24
N HIS A 242 4.92 -9.08 -0.29
CA HIS A 242 5.67 -8.68 -1.48
C HIS A 242 7.16 -8.38 -1.19
N VAL A 243 7.54 -8.31 0.08
CA VAL A 243 8.92 -8.02 0.55
C VAL A 243 9.56 -9.28 1.13
N GLU A 244 8.87 -9.95 2.06
CA GLU A 244 9.42 -11.09 2.82
C GLU A 244 9.71 -12.31 1.93
N ASN A 245 8.84 -12.63 0.97
CA ASN A 245 9.12 -13.64 -0.05
C ASN A 245 8.71 -13.14 -1.43
N ARG A 246 9.48 -12.17 -1.95
CA ARG A 246 9.22 -11.54 -3.24
C ARG A 246 9.13 -12.54 -4.39
N ALA A 247 9.98 -13.58 -4.42
CA ALA A 247 10.00 -14.54 -5.53
C ALA A 247 8.68 -15.32 -5.61
N LEU A 248 8.18 -15.82 -4.48
CA LEU A 248 6.90 -16.52 -4.42
C LEU A 248 5.74 -15.58 -4.77
N PHE A 249 5.73 -14.35 -4.22
CA PHE A 249 4.71 -13.34 -4.52
C PHE A 249 4.65 -13.01 -6.02
N VAL A 250 5.81 -12.82 -6.67
CA VAL A 250 5.89 -12.58 -8.12
C VAL A 250 5.35 -13.77 -8.92
N ASN A 251 5.71 -15.00 -8.55
CA ASN A 251 5.21 -16.20 -9.23
C ASN A 251 3.68 -16.32 -9.14
N ILE A 252 3.11 -16.07 -7.97
CA ILE A 252 1.65 -16.07 -7.75
C ILE A 252 0.97 -15.04 -8.66
N ILE A 253 1.49 -13.80 -8.70
CA ILE A 253 0.94 -12.74 -9.54
C ILE A 253 1.06 -13.09 -11.02
N GLN A 254 2.20 -13.58 -11.48
CA GLN A 254 2.40 -13.95 -12.89
C GLN A 254 1.43 -15.05 -13.32
N SER A 255 1.21 -16.05 -12.46
CA SER A 255 0.23 -17.12 -12.73
C SER A 255 -1.21 -16.60 -12.82
N PHE A 256 -1.56 -15.61 -12.01
CA PHE A 256 -2.89 -15.00 -12.03
C PHE A 256 -3.12 -14.06 -13.22
N LEU A 257 -2.10 -13.36 -13.68
CA LEU A 257 -2.16 -12.40 -14.78
C LEU A 257 -2.00 -13.05 -16.18
N ALA A 258 -1.52 -14.30 -16.25
CA ALA A 258 -1.38 -15.06 -17.49
C ALA A 258 -2.74 -15.45 -18.07
#